data_a2d51abbdc7bbb441e02555dc0a9fff8
#
_entry.id   a2d51abbdc7bbb441e02555dc0a9fff8
#
_cell.length_a   1.000
_cell.length_b   1.000
_cell.length_c   1.000
_cell.angle_alpha   90.00
_cell.angle_beta   90.00
_cell.angle_gamma   90.00
#
_symmetry.space_group_name_H-M   'P 1'
#
loop_
_entity.id
_entity.type
_entity.pdbx_description
1 polymer ?
#
loop_
_entity_poly.entity_id
_entity_poly.type
_entity_poly.pdbx_seq_one_letter_code
_entity_poly.pdbx_strand_id
1 'polypeptide(L)'
;MTTTTDTDAPFLDNEHIAGLLERLRREPALRAWVLTAPTGALATLGVVLDDNELVTLLEQIEALDERALPVTATDIMTPDPLTLSPNQSVHEAAQLLSEHRISGAPVCGAQGALVGVVSEYDLIARSGNSVRDVMTRDVVTVPDSAPVDRVRAVLVTQRLKRVPVIDGQGRLVGLISRADLVREIAYRWQCRRCANLIRARRPPSGCPKCGAADSFEAAPPLPAVAACPTCGKPLD
;
A
#
# COMPACT_ATOMS: atom_id res chain seq x y z
N MET A 1 49.74 -4.67 -40.88
CA MET A 1 48.37 -4.20 -40.98
C MET A 1 47.54 -4.91 -39.94
N THR A 2 47.47 -4.36 -38.77
CA THR A 2 46.74 -4.86 -37.58
C THR A 2 45.38 -4.20 -37.56
N THR A 3 44.34 -4.96 -37.80
CA THR A 3 42.95 -4.51 -37.65
C THR A 3 42.56 -4.66 -36.17
N THR A 4 42.56 -3.58 -35.46
CA THR A 4 41.93 -3.43 -34.15
C THR A 4 40.40 -3.46 -34.35
N THR A 5 39.75 -4.52 -33.89
CA THR A 5 38.32 -4.53 -33.69
C THR A 5 38.03 -3.87 -32.37
N ASP A 6 37.64 -2.60 -32.47
CA ASP A 6 37.14 -1.82 -31.37
C ASP A 6 35.71 -2.35 -31.05
N THR A 7 35.59 -3.13 -29.95
CA THR A 7 34.30 -3.57 -29.44
C THR A 7 34.10 -2.87 -28.12
N ASP A 8 33.95 -1.56 -28.18
CA ASP A 8 33.46 -0.74 -27.08
C ASP A 8 31.93 -0.72 -27.11
N ALA A 9 31.31 -1.80 -26.69
CA ALA A 9 29.92 -1.76 -26.24
C ALA A 9 29.94 -1.14 -24.84
N PRO A 10 29.12 -0.11 -24.57
CA PRO A 10 29.14 0.49 -23.25
C PRO A 10 28.69 -0.54 -22.21
N PHE A 11 29.59 -0.86 -21.29
CA PHE A 11 29.28 -1.56 -20.04
C PHE A 11 28.16 -0.76 -19.36
N LEU A 12 27.01 -1.39 -19.16
CA LEU A 12 25.95 -0.75 -18.37
C LEU A 12 26.46 -0.57 -16.96
N ASP A 13 26.56 0.68 -16.53
CA ASP A 13 26.89 0.99 -15.16
C ASP A 13 25.72 0.57 -14.24
N ASN A 14 26.01 0.44 -12.95
CA ASN A 14 25.03 0.04 -11.93
C ASN A 14 23.80 0.96 -11.89
N GLU A 15 23.89 2.17 -12.41
CA GLU A 15 22.83 3.18 -12.42
C GLU A 15 21.76 2.87 -13.51
N HIS A 16 22.19 2.42 -14.69
CA HIS A 16 21.30 1.99 -15.77
C HIS A 16 20.55 0.69 -15.42
N ILE A 17 21.23 -0.28 -14.78
CA ILE A 17 20.57 -1.50 -14.28
C ILE A 17 19.57 -1.19 -13.18
N ALA A 18 19.91 -0.30 -12.26
CA ALA A 18 18.99 0.14 -11.21
C ALA A 18 17.75 0.84 -11.79
N GLY A 19 17.91 1.69 -12.79
CA GLY A 19 16.81 2.34 -13.50
C GLY A 19 15.91 1.35 -14.25
N LEU A 20 16.49 0.33 -14.88
CA LEU A 20 15.74 -0.76 -15.53
C LEU A 20 14.96 -1.59 -14.51
N LEU A 21 15.56 -1.98 -13.40
CA LEU A 21 14.90 -2.73 -12.33
C LEU A 21 13.72 -1.94 -11.73
N GLU A 22 13.88 -0.63 -11.55
CA GLU A 22 12.79 0.21 -11.06
C GLU A 22 11.63 0.31 -12.07
N ARG A 23 11.92 0.40 -13.37
CA ARG A 23 10.89 0.31 -14.42
C ARG A 23 10.20 -1.05 -14.42
N LEU A 24 10.96 -2.14 -14.37
CA LEU A 24 10.43 -3.50 -14.33
C LEU A 24 9.57 -3.75 -13.07
N ARG A 25 9.88 -3.08 -11.96
CA ARG A 25 9.07 -3.09 -10.75
C ARG A 25 7.71 -2.44 -10.96
N ARG A 26 7.66 -1.32 -11.68
CA ARG A 26 6.43 -0.54 -11.92
C ARG A 26 5.57 -1.04 -13.07
N GLU A 27 6.18 -1.73 -14.04
CA GLU A 27 5.55 -2.16 -15.28
C GLU A 27 5.46 -3.70 -15.38
N PRO A 28 4.41 -4.34 -14.82
CA PRO A 28 4.29 -5.81 -14.80
C PRO A 28 4.30 -6.44 -16.21
N ALA A 29 3.72 -5.77 -17.21
CA ALA A 29 3.69 -6.24 -18.58
C ALA A 29 5.10 -6.25 -19.21
N LEU A 30 5.91 -5.21 -18.94
CA LEU A 30 7.30 -5.15 -19.38
C LEU A 30 8.13 -6.23 -18.71
N ARG A 31 7.94 -6.44 -17.40
CA ARG A 31 8.60 -7.52 -16.65
C ARG A 31 8.26 -8.90 -17.19
N ALA A 32 6.98 -9.19 -17.43
CA ALA A 32 6.55 -10.45 -18.01
C ALA A 32 7.19 -10.67 -19.40
N TRP A 33 7.29 -9.63 -20.22
CA TRP A 33 7.95 -9.72 -21.52
C TRP A 33 9.45 -10.02 -21.40
N VAL A 34 10.18 -9.34 -20.51
CA VAL A 34 11.60 -9.61 -20.24
C VAL A 34 11.81 -11.05 -19.74
N LEU A 35 10.94 -11.57 -18.87
CA LEU A 35 11.05 -12.94 -18.36
C LEU A 35 10.74 -14.00 -19.43
N THR A 36 9.89 -13.72 -20.42
CA THR A 36 9.50 -14.68 -21.46
C THR A 36 10.43 -14.66 -22.68
N ALA A 37 11.01 -13.51 -23.01
CA ALA A 37 11.89 -13.32 -24.16
C ALA A 37 13.04 -12.36 -23.82
N PRO A 38 13.95 -12.73 -22.90
CA PRO A 38 14.90 -11.80 -22.28
C PRO A 38 15.81 -11.11 -23.31
N THR A 39 16.45 -11.84 -24.19
CA THR A 39 17.36 -11.27 -25.19
C THR A 39 16.67 -10.30 -26.14
N GLY A 40 15.47 -10.63 -26.64
CA GLY A 40 14.69 -9.77 -27.53
C GLY A 40 14.16 -8.52 -26.84
N ALA A 41 13.64 -8.67 -25.63
CA ALA A 41 13.12 -7.57 -24.84
C ALA A 41 14.22 -6.58 -24.44
N LEU A 42 15.35 -7.07 -23.95
CA LEU A 42 16.48 -6.25 -23.54
C LEU A 42 17.12 -5.52 -24.71
N ALA A 43 17.28 -6.20 -25.85
CA ALA A 43 17.77 -5.56 -27.08
C ALA A 43 16.85 -4.41 -27.54
N THR A 44 15.53 -4.57 -27.45
CA THR A 44 14.57 -3.51 -27.76
C THR A 44 14.64 -2.34 -26.77
N LEU A 45 15.03 -2.60 -25.54
CA LEU A 45 15.27 -1.58 -24.52
C LEU A 45 16.66 -0.94 -24.60
N GLY A 46 17.48 -1.35 -25.58
CA GLY A 46 18.84 -0.85 -25.77
C GLY A 46 19.85 -1.43 -24.75
N VAL A 47 19.49 -2.56 -24.12
CA VAL A 47 20.29 -3.22 -23.08
C VAL A 47 20.97 -4.43 -23.69
N VAL A 48 22.32 -4.46 -23.66
CA VAL A 48 23.14 -5.58 -24.10
C VAL A 48 23.88 -6.11 -22.87
N LEU A 49 23.68 -7.38 -22.54
CA LEU A 49 24.27 -8.07 -21.39
C LEU A 49 25.00 -9.32 -21.88
N ASP A 50 26.04 -9.69 -21.19
CA ASP A 50 26.63 -11.02 -21.33
C ASP A 50 25.76 -12.11 -20.64
N ASP A 51 26.11 -13.39 -20.84
CA ASP A 51 25.32 -14.50 -20.30
C ASP A 51 25.26 -14.49 -18.76
N ASN A 52 26.32 -14.06 -18.06
CA ASN A 52 26.36 -13.98 -16.60
C ASN A 52 25.55 -12.80 -16.06
N GLU A 53 25.67 -11.65 -16.71
CA GLU A 53 24.90 -10.45 -16.40
C GLU A 53 23.41 -10.70 -16.64
N LEU A 54 23.07 -11.40 -17.72
CA LEU A 54 21.69 -11.77 -18.02
C LEU A 54 21.12 -12.69 -16.93
N VAL A 55 21.84 -13.72 -16.51
CA VAL A 55 21.42 -14.60 -15.41
C VAL A 55 21.21 -13.80 -14.13
N THR A 56 22.18 -12.95 -13.78
CA THR A 56 22.09 -12.10 -12.57
C THR A 56 20.89 -11.15 -12.63
N LEU A 57 20.62 -10.54 -13.80
CA LEU A 57 19.47 -9.68 -13.99
C LEU A 57 18.15 -10.45 -13.86
N LEU A 58 18.07 -11.65 -14.46
CA LEU A 58 16.86 -12.49 -14.37
C LEU A 58 16.58 -12.93 -12.92
N GLU A 59 17.60 -13.33 -12.16
CA GLU A 59 17.47 -13.62 -10.72
C GLU A 59 16.97 -12.40 -9.93
N GLN A 60 17.48 -11.20 -10.23
CA GLN A 60 17.01 -9.96 -9.60
C GLN A 60 15.56 -9.63 -9.99
N ILE A 61 15.17 -9.88 -11.24
CA ILE A 61 13.80 -9.68 -11.71
C ILE A 61 12.84 -10.69 -11.05
N GLU A 62 13.26 -11.95 -10.92
CA GLU A 62 12.50 -12.97 -10.19
C GLU A 62 12.35 -12.61 -8.70
N ALA A 63 13.42 -12.10 -8.07
CA ALA A 63 13.37 -11.61 -6.71
C ALA A 63 12.46 -10.35 -6.54
N LEU A 64 12.27 -9.54 -7.61
CA LEU A 64 11.27 -8.47 -7.60
C LEU A 64 9.84 -9.02 -7.54
N ASP A 65 9.64 -10.21 -8.08
CA ASP A 65 8.33 -10.89 -8.11
C ASP A 65 8.04 -11.62 -6.79
N GLU A 66 9.06 -12.12 -6.10
CA GLU A 66 8.92 -12.69 -4.75
C GLU A 66 8.58 -11.62 -3.70
N ARG A 67 8.95 -10.37 -3.94
CA ARG A 67 8.44 -9.21 -3.23
C ARG A 67 7.23 -8.68 -4.00
N ALA A 68 6.07 -9.31 -3.86
CA ALA A 68 4.81 -8.63 -4.12
C ALA A 68 4.95 -7.24 -3.49
N LEU A 69 4.83 -6.17 -4.28
CA LEU A 69 4.95 -4.79 -3.77
C LEU A 69 4.14 -4.73 -2.49
N PRO A 70 4.75 -4.36 -1.36
CA PRO A 70 4.02 -4.39 -0.10
C PRO A 70 2.78 -3.53 -0.30
N VAL A 71 1.63 -4.13 -0.04
CA VAL A 71 0.38 -3.40 -0.03
C VAL A 71 0.52 -2.27 0.96
N THR A 72 0.35 -1.06 0.50
CA THR A 72 0.51 0.14 1.30
C THR A 72 -0.84 0.70 1.77
N ALA A 73 -0.80 1.68 2.65
CA ALA A 73 -1.99 2.39 3.11
C ALA A 73 -2.78 2.97 1.93
N THR A 74 -2.10 3.54 0.93
CA THR A 74 -2.72 4.09 -0.30
C THR A 74 -3.55 3.06 -1.06
N ASP A 75 -3.14 1.79 -1.06
CA ASP A 75 -3.82 0.74 -1.81
C ASP A 75 -5.15 0.30 -1.20
N ILE A 76 -5.34 0.51 0.12
CA ILE A 76 -6.51 0.02 0.87
C ILE A 76 -7.35 1.14 1.48
N MET A 77 -6.84 2.36 1.55
CA MET A 77 -7.55 3.49 2.15
C MET A 77 -8.79 3.88 1.35
N THR A 78 -9.76 4.48 2.03
CA THR A 78 -10.77 5.31 1.39
C THR A 78 -10.15 6.67 1.13
N PRO A 79 -9.91 7.07 -0.13
CA PRO A 79 -9.39 8.39 -0.44
C PRO A 79 -10.44 9.47 -0.16
N ASP A 80 -10.00 10.70 0.04
CA ASP A 80 -10.87 11.88 0.26
C ASP A 80 -12.02 11.60 1.24
N PRO A 81 -11.71 11.16 2.47
CA PRO A 81 -12.75 10.81 3.43
C PRO A 81 -13.53 12.06 3.84
N LEU A 82 -14.79 11.84 4.22
CA LEU A 82 -15.59 12.89 4.81
C LEU A 82 -14.92 13.46 6.05
N THR A 83 -14.78 14.78 6.12
CA THR A 83 -14.10 15.51 7.18
C THR A 83 -15.02 16.50 7.88
N LEU A 84 -14.68 16.85 9.11
CA LEU A 84 -15.29 17.92 9.89
C LEU A 84 -14.36 19.13 9.96
N SER A 85 -14.95 20.33 10.11
CA SER A 85 -14.19 21.54 10.45
C SER A 85 -14.16 21.71 11.98
N PRO A 86 -13.04 22.20 12.57
CA PRO A 86 -12.96 22.48 14.01
C PRO A 86 -14.04 23.45 14.50
N ASN A 87 -14.52 24.34 13.62
CA ASN A 87 -15.50 25.38 13.97
C ASN A 87 -16.96 24.96 13.75
N GLN A 88 -17.21 23.77 13.19
CA GLN A 88 -18.58 23.23 13.11
C GLN A 88 -19.15 23.01 14.51
N SER A 89 -20.46 23.15 14.64
CA SER A 89 -21.15 22.82 15.88
C SER A 89 -21.17 21.30 16.11
N VAL A 90 -21.28 20.90 17.37
CA VAL A 90 -21.48 19.48 17.75
C VAL A 90 -22.75 18.92 17.09
N HIS A 91 -23.79 19.74 16.94
CA HIS A 91 -25.03 19.34 16.29
C HIS A 91 -24.85 19.00 14.80
N GLU A 92 -24.19 19.87 14.04
CA GLU A 92 -23.86 19.63 12.61
C GLU A 92 -22.96 18.38 12.45
N ALA A 93 -21.99 18.19 13.35
CA ALA A 93 -21.15 17.01 13.35
C ALA A 93 -21.98 15.73 13.59
N ALA A 94 -22.92 15.76 14.55
CA ALA A 94 -23.80 14.63 14.84
C ALA A 94 -24.74 14.31 13.66
N GLN A 95 -25.30 15.33 13.01
CA GLN A 95 -26.12 15.16 11.80
C GLN A 95 -25.29 14.48 10.69
N LEU A 96 -24.10 14.99 10.41
CA LEU A 96 -23.22 14.48 9.37
C LEU A 96 -22.83 13.02 9.62
N LEU A 97 -22.44 12.65 10.85
CA LEU A 97 -22.14 11.26 11.19
C LEU A 97 -23.34 10.34 11.02
N SER A 98 -24.54 10.81 11.43
CA SER A 98 -25.80 10.06 11.33
C SER A 98 -26.24 9.85 9.87
N GLU A 99 -26.25 10.90 9.06
CA GLU A 99 -26.66 10.86 7.65
C GLU A 99 -25.77 9.93 6.82
N HIS A 100 -24.45 10.01 7.04
CA HIS A 100 -23.47 9.16 6.34
C HIS A 100 -23.25 7.79 6.99
N ARG A 101 -23.94 7.50 8.10
CA ARG A 101 -23.83 6.24 8.86
C ARG A 101 -22.39 5.88 9.21
N ILE A 102 -21.60 6.88 9.61
CA ILE A 102 -20.23 6.73 10.03
C ILE A 102 -20.07 7.01 11.52
N SER A 103 -19.25 6.24 12.20
CA SER A 103 -19.04 6.34 13.65
C SER A 103 -17.93 7.33 14.06
N GLY A 104 -17.51 8.21 13.14
CA GLY A 104 -16.53 9.26 13.40
C GLY A 104 -15.83 9.71 12.12
N ALA A 105 -15.24 10.89 12.16
CA ALA A 105 -14.57 11.52 11.04
C ALA A 105 -13.30 12.25 11.46
N PRO A 106 -12.32 12.40 10.55
CA PRO A 106 -11.19 13.29 10.73
C PRO A 106 -11.64 14.74 10.81
N VAL A 107 -10.94 15.54 11.59
CA VAL A 107 -11.13 16.98 11.68
C VAL A 107 -9.97 17.67 10.97
N CYS A 108 -10.28 18.44 9.94
CA CYS A 108 -9.27 19.14 9.15
C CYS A 108 -9.38 20.66 9.35
N GLY A 109 -8.23 21.28 9.54
CA GLY A 109 -8.04 22.73 9.55
C GLY A 109 -7.86 23.29 8.14
N ALA A 110 -7.24 24.46 8.07
CA ALA A 110 -6.91 25.10 6.79
C ALA A 110 -5.98 24.19 5.96
N GLN A 111 -6.16 24.23 4.65
CA GLN A 111 -5.33 23.49 3.67
C GLN A 111 -5.35 21.95 3.83
N GLY A 112 -6.37 21.38 4.50
CA GLY A 112 -6.50 19.94 4.68
C GLY A 112 -5.58 19.35 5.77
N ALA A 113 -4.94 20.17 6.60
CA ALA A 113 -4.13 19.70 7.71
C ALA A 113 -5.01 18.97 8.74
N LEU A 114 -4.62 17.74 9.10
CA LEU A 114 -5.31 16.97 10.13
C LEU A 114 -5.03 17.59 11.51
N VAL A 115 -6.10 18.02 12.20
CA VAL A 115 -6.01 18.67 13.53
C VAL A 115 -6.69 17.89 14.65
N GLY A 116 -7.43 16.84 14.30
CA GLY A 116 -8.12 15.99 15.27
C GLY A 116 -8.94 14.89 14.62
N VAL A 117 -9.62 14.13 15.47
CA VAL A 117 -10.68 13.18 15.08
C VAL A 117 -11.85 13.32 16.03
N VAL A 118 -13.07 13.11 15.52
CA VAL A 118 -14.29 13.02 16.33
C VAL A 118 -14.97 11.70 16.07
N SER A 119 -15.41 11.04 17.12
CA SER A 119 -16.21 9.83 17.07
C SER A 119 -17.59 10.05 17.73
N GLU A 120 -18.51 9.12 17.53
CA GLU A 120 -19.80 9.07 18.27
C GLU A 120 -19.56 9.17 19.78
N TYR A 121 -18.52 8.48 20.27
CA TYR A 121 -18.18 8.51 21.71
C TYR A 121 -17.83 9.93 22.17
N ASP A 122 -17.04 10.68 21.40
CA ASP A 122 -16.63 12.04 21.73
C ASP A 122 -17.84 12.99 21.81
N LEU A 123 -18.82 12.82 20.91
CA LEU A 123 -20.04 13.64 20.85
C LEU A 123 -20.96 13.39 22.05
N ILE A 124 -20.98 12.18 22.63
CA ILE A 124 -21.84 11.84 23.76
C ILE A 124 -21.12 11.96 25.12
N ALA A 125 -19.80 11.83 25.14
CA ALA A 125 -19.03 11.79 26.40
C ALA A 125 -18.43 13.13 26.80
N ARG A 126 -18.26 14.06 25.86
CA ARG A 126 -17.63 15.37 26.08
C ARG A 126 -18.64 16.50 25.92
N SER A 127 -18.45 17.55 26.71
CA SER A 127 -19.27 18.76 26.64
C SER A 127 -18.56 19.85 25.85
N GLY A 128 -19.26 20.49 24.94
CA GLY A 128 -18.76 21.59 24.11
C GLY A 128 -19.78 22.01 23.08
N ASN A 129 -19.58 23.18 22.46
CA ASN A 129 -20.46 23.70 21.44
C ASN A 129 -19.91 23.45 20.02
N SER A 130 -18.62 23.30 19.90
CA SER A 130 -17.92 23.09 18.62
C SER A 130 -17.17 21.76 18.58
N VAL A 131 -16.87 21.29 17.37
CA VAL A 131 -16.04 20.12 17.11
C VAL A 131 -14.68 20.24 17.81
N ARG A 132 -14.10 21.44 17.84
CA ARG A 132 -12.81 21.73 18.54
C ARG A 132 -12.85 21.40 20.02
N ASP A 133 -14.00 21.55 20.67
CA ASP A 133 -14.15 21.34 22.11
C ASP A 133 -14.19 19.86 22.46
N VAL A 134 -14.71 19.03 21.55
CA VAL A 134 -14.96 17.61 21.78
C VAL A 134 -14.00 16.68 21.05
N MET A 135 -13.24 17.18 20.07
CA MET A 135 -12.31 16.35 19.27
C MET A 135 -11.13 15.81 20.11
N THR A 136 -10.61 14.66 19.70
CA THR A 136 -9.31 14.14 20.14
C THR A 136 -8.22 14.74 19.25
N ARG A 137 -7.23 15.40 19.86
CA ARG A 137 -6.16 16.12 19.17
C ARG A 137 -4.91 15.27 18.92
N ASP A 138 -4.57 14.41 19.87
CA ASP A 138 -3.45 13.47 19.74
C ASP A 138 -3.88 12.31 18.84
N VAL A 139 -3.83 12.54 17.52
CA VAL A 139 -4.31 11.58 16.54
C VAL A 139 -3.20 10.63 16.15
N VAL A 140 -3.43 9.35 16.34
CA VAL A 140 -2.58 8.30 15.75
C VAL A 140 -2.83 8.26 14.25
N THR A 141 -1.78 8.42 13.46
CA THR A 141 -1.82 8.44 11.99
C THR A 141 -0.85 7.43 11.40
N VAL A 142 -1.02 7.14 10.12
CA VAL A 142 -0.04 6.39 9.32
C VAL A 142 0.29 7.17 8.05
N PRO A 143 1.53 7.11 7.56
CA PRO A 143 1.86 7.68 6.25
C PRO A 143 1.20 6.87 5.13
N ASP A 144 0.95 7.50 3.99
CA ASP A 144 0.39 6.91 2.78
C ASP A 144 1.20 5.70 2.26
N SER A 145 2.52 5.73 2.42
CA SER A 145 3.45 4.66 2.08
C SER A 145 3.55 3.53 3.14
N ALA A 146 2.81 3.62 4.25
CA ALA A 146 2.89 2.61 5.31
C ALA A 146 2.47 1.23 4.78
N PRO A 147 3.27 0.17 5.01
CA PRO A 147 2.86 -1.20 4.70
C PRO A 147 1.58 -1.58 5.46
N VAL A 148 0.69 -2.35 4.83
CA VAL A 148 -0.59 -2.78 5.43
C VAL A 148 -0.39 -3.49 6.76
N ASP A 149 0.69 -4.25 6.93
CA ASP A 149 1.00 -4.89 8.21
C ASP A 149 1.24 -3.88 9.33
N ARG A 150 1.89 -2.75 9.04
CA ARG A 150 2.03 -1.64 10.00
C ARG A 150 0.69 -1.00 10.33
N VAL A 151 -0.14 -0.75 9.31
CA VAL A 151 -1.50 -0.21 9.51
C VAL A 151 -2.33 -1.12 10.41
N ARG A 152 -2.29 -2.44 10.12
CA ARG A 152 -2.97 -3.45 10.92
C ARG A 152 -2.47 -3.46 12.36
N ALA A 153 -1.15 -3.46 12.56
CA ALA A 153 -0.55 -3.43 13.88
C ALA A 153 -1.01 -2.21 14.69
N VAL A 154 -1.03 -1.01 14.07
CA VAL A 154 -1.54 0.22 14.72
C VAL A 154 -3.01 0.07 15.13
N LEU A 155 -3.89 -0.38 14.22
CA LEU A 155 -5.33 -0.53 14.51
C LEU A 155 -5.60 -1.55 15.62
N VAL A 156 -4.81 -2.64 15.69
CA VAL A 156 -4.95 -3.69 16.70
C VAL A 156 -4.39 -3.22 18.05
N THR A 157 -3.14 -2.78 18.09
CA THR A 157 -2.43 -2.44 19.33
C THR A 157 -3.02 -1.21 20.03
N GLN A 158 -3.45 -0.22 19.26
CA GLN A 158 -4.10 0.99 19.79
C GLN A 158 -5.60 0.83 19.96
N ARG A 159 -6.16 -0.35 19.67
CA ARG A 159 -7.60 -0.66 19.73
C ARG A 159 -8.47 0.32 18.93
N LEU A 160 -7.92 0.89 17.85
CA LEU A 160 -8.61 1.89 17.03
C LEU A 160 -9.61 1.23 16.07
N LYS A 161 -10.73 1.89 15.80
CA LYS A 161 -11.69 1.49 14.75
C LYS A 161 -11.21 1.92 13.36
N ARG A 162 -10.46 3.02 13.29
CA ARG A 162 -9.94 3.64 12.07
C ARG A 162 -8.66 4.41 12.34
N VAL A 163 -7.88 4.67 11.31
CA VAL A 163 -6.65 5.47 11.35
C VAL A 163 -6.60 6.39 10.14
N PRO A 164 -6.39 7.71 10.33
CA PRO A 164 -6.16 8.64 9.23
C PRO A 164 -4.82 8.36 8.55
N VAL A 165 -4.81 8.52 7.24
CA VAL A 165 -3.62 8.43 6.39
C VAL A 165 -3.21 9.85 6.01
N ILE A 166 -1.95 10.17 6.23
CA ILE A 166 -1.39 11.50 5.94
C ILE A 166 -0.26 11.41 4.92
N ASP A 167 -0.10 12.47 4.13
CA ASP A 167 1.04 12.64 3.24
C ASP A 167 2.29 13.14 3.98
N GLY A 168 3.40 13.33 3.23
CA GLY A 168 4.65 13.85 3.77
C GLY A 168 4.57 15.31 4.29
N GLN A 169 3.47 16.02 4.03
CA GLN A 169 3.20 17.37 4.55
C GLN A 169 2.20 17.37 5.72
N GLY A 170 1.78 16.21 6.21
CA GLY A 170 0.82 16.09 7.30
C GLY A 170 -0.64 16.37 6.90
N ARG A 171 -0.95 16.41 5.61
CA ARG A 171 -2.31 16.58 5.10
C ARG A 171 -3.01 15.21 5.07
N LEU A 172 -4.30 15.23 5.38
CA LEU A 172 -5.14 14.04 5.26
C LEU A 172 -5.32 13.66 3.79
N VAL A 173 -4.95 12.43 3.44
CA VAL A 173 -5.12 11.86 2.08
C VAL A 173 -6.05 10.66 2.06
N GLY A 174 -6.35 10.06 3.21
CA GLY A 174 -7.23 8.91 3.29
C GLY A 174 -7.59 8.51 4.71
N LEU A 175 -8.44 7.49 4.79
CA LEU A 175 -8.87 6.88 6.05
C LEU A 175 -8.90 5.37 5.89
N ILE A 176 -8.34 4.63 6.84
CA ILE A 176 -8.40 3.18 6.87
C ILE A 176 -9.16 2.73 8.11
N SER A 177 -10.11 1.84 7.94
CA SER A 177 -10.88 1.20 9.01
C SER A 177 -10.51 -0.28 9.15
N ARG A 178 -10.96 -0.91 10.25
CA ARG A 178 -10.85 -2.38 10.39
C ARG A 178 -11.58 -3.13 9.28
N ALA A 179 -12.69 -2.58 8.75
CA ALA A 179 -13.43 -3.18 7.64
C ALA A 179 -12.59 -3.25 6.35
N ASP A 180 -11.70 -2.28 6.12
CA ASP A 180 -10.82 -2.28 4.96
C ASP A 180 -9.77 -3.39 5.07
N LEU A 181 -9.24 -3.63 6.27
CA LEU A 181 -8.34 -4.76 6.53
C LEU A 181 -9.05 -6.12 6.39
N VAL A 182 -10.29 -6.22 6.86
CA VAL A 182 -11.10 -7.45 6.66
C VAL A 182 -11.35 -7.69 5.17
N ARG A 183 -11.62 -6.62 4.41
CA ARG A 183 -11.77 -6.70 2.95
C ARG A 183 -10.48 -7.14 2.28
N GLU A 184 -9.32 -6.65 2.75
CA GLU A 184 -8.02 -7.09 2.27
C GLU A 184 -7.82 -8.60 2.47
N ILE A 185 -8.18 -9.15 3.62
CA ILE A 185 -8.11 -10.59 3.89
C ILE A 185 -9.07 -11.37 3.00
N ALA A 186 -10.31 -10.89 2.88
CA ALA A 186 -11.39 -11.59 2.17
C ALA A 186 -11.16 -11.70 0.66
N TYR A 187 -10.43 -10.76 0.07
CA TYR A 187 -10.27 -10.64 -1.38
C TYR A 187 -8.85 -10.93 -1.87
N ARG A 188 -8.01 -11.54 -1.04
CA ARG A 188 -6.67 -12.01 -1.41
C ARG A 188 -6.73 -13.44 -1.92
N TRP A 189 -6.19 -13.63 -3.11
CA TRP A 189 -6.08 -14.94 -3.76
C TRP A 189 -4.60 -15.23 -4.04
N GLN A 190 -4.19 -16.47 -3.81
CA GLN A 190 -2.84 -16.93 -4.11
C GLN A 190 -2.89 -17.94 -5.25
N CYS A 191 -2.03 -17.75 -6.24
CA CYS A 191 -1.86 -18.73 -7.31
C CYS A 191 -1.13 -19.97 -6.77
N ARG A 192 -1.72 -21.16 -6.88
CA ARG A 192 -1.12 -22.42 -6.43
C ARG A 192 0.16 -22.78 -7.16
N ARG A 193 0.35 -22.26 -8.39
CA ARG A 193 1.51 -22.60 -9.21
C ARG A 193 2.72 -21.73 -8.93
N CYS A 194 2.55 -20.43 -8.69
CA CYS A 194 3.65 -19.46 -8.56
C CYS A 194 3.55 -18.58 -7.31
N ALA A 195 2.62 -18.86 -6.40
CA ALA A 195 2.37 -18.12 -5.17
C ALA A 195 2.03 -16.62 -5.35
N ASN A 196 1.80 -16.17 -6.59
CA ASN A 196 1.43 -14.78 -6.87
C ASN A 196 0.12 -14.40 -6.16
N LEU A 197 0.14 -13.27 -5.45
CA LEU A 197 -1.01 -12.74 -4.71
C LEU A 197 -1.77 -11.74 -5.57
N ILE A 198 -3.08 -11.91 -5.65
CA ILE A 198 -3.99 -11.04 -6.40
C ILE A 198 -5.15 -10.64 -5.53
N ARG A 199 -5.62 -9.42 -5.70
CA ARG A 199 -6.86 -8.94 -5.09
C ARG A 199 -8.00 -8.98 -6.09
N ALA A 200 -9.02 -9.75 -5.77
CA ALA A 200 -10.24 -9.82 -6.55
C ALA A 200 -11.43 -10.25 -5.68
N ARG A 201 -12.64 -9.79 -6.02
CA ARG A 201 -13.87 -10.23 -5.32
C ARG A 201 -14.15 -11.73 -5.50
N ARG A 202 -13.65 -12.31 -6.58
CA ARG A 202 -13.76 -13.74 -6.90
C ARG A 202 -12.38 -14.24 -7.33
N PRO A 203 -12.11 -15.56 -7.23
CA PRO A 203 -10.85 -16.10 -7.73
C PRO A 203 -10.69 -15.73 -9.21
N PRO A 204 -9.51 -15.22 -9.61
CA PRO A 204 -9.25 -14.92 -11.00
C PRO A 204 -9.26 -16.18 -11.87
N SER A 205 -9.69 -16.05 -13.12
CA SER A 205 -9.69 -17.17 -14.08
C SER A 205 -8.29 -17.51 -14.61
N GLY A 206 -7.34 -16.59 -14.51
CA GLY A 206 -5.96 -16.81 -14.93
C GLY A 206 -4.95 -15.99 -14.14
N CYS A 207 -3.76 -16.55 -13.97
CA CYS A 207 -2.67 -15.88 -13.25
C CYS A 207 -1.91 -14.96 -14.22
N PRO A 208 -1.83 -13.65 -13.98
CA PRO A 208 -1.10 -12.72 -14.83
C PRO A 208 0.42 -12.97 -14.81
N LYS A 209 0.94 -13.65 -13.77
CA LYS A 209 2.35 -13.97 -13.65
C LYS A 209 2.74 -15.23 -14.43
N CYS A 210 2.05 -16.34 -14.26
CA CYS A 210 2.45 -17.63 -14.83
C CYS A 210 1.47 -18.21 -15.86
N GLY A 211 0.39 -17.50 -16.20
CA GLY A 211 -0.63 -17.91 -17.16
C GLY A 211 -1.50 -19.11 -16.71
N ALA A 212 -1.31 -19.63 -15.49
CA ALA A 212 -2.09 -20.77 -15.02
C ALA A 212 -3.57 -20.40 -14.89
N ALA A 213 -4.45 -21.17 -15.57
CA ALA A 213 -5.88 -21.02 -15.48
C ALA A 213 -6.41 -21.67 -14.20
N ASP A 214 -7.46 -21.11 -13.60
CA ASP A 214 -8.23 -21.65 -12.48
C ASP A 214 -7.40 -22.20 -11.31
N SER A 215 -6.22 -21.61 -11.09
CA SER A 215 -5.20 -22.08 -10.13
C SER A 215 -5.12 -21.24 -8.87
N PHE A 216 -6.23 -20.66 -8.41
CA PHE A 216 -6.23 -19.78 -7.25
C PHE A 216 -6.88 -20.45 -6.03
N GLU A 217 -6.36 -20.12 -4.87
CA GLU A 217 -6.92 -20.42 -3.56
C GLU A 217 -6.94 -19.16 -2.70
N ALA A 218 -7.71 -19.18 -1.62
CA ALA A 218 -7.66 -18.07 -0.65
C ALA A 218 -6.22 -17.92 -0.12
N ALA A 219 -5.71 -16.71 -0.12
CA ALA A 219 -4.36 -16.46 0.41
C ALA A 219 -4.30 -16.84 1.89
N PRO A 220 -3.13 -17.28 2.39
CA PRO A 220 -2.97 -17.61 3.80
C PRO A 220 -3.30 -16.42 4.71
N PRO A 221 -3.76 -16.68 5.94
CA PRO A 221 -4.06 -15.61 6.89
C PRO A 221 -2.82 -14.76 7.15
N LEU A 222 -3.05 -13.48 7.42
CA LEU A 222 -1.97 -12.60 7.83
C LEU A 222 -1.37 -13.10 9.16
N PRO A 223 -0.04 -13.04 9.34
CA PRO A 223 0.60 -13.46 10.59
C PRO A 223 0.05 -12.66 11.77
N ALA A 224 0.00 -13.25 12.96
CA ALA A 224 -0.48 -12.57 14.14
C ALA A 224 0.34 -11.28 14.42
N VAL A 225 -0.32 -10.25 14.92
CA VAL A 225 0.37 -9.05 15.42
C VAL A 225 0.87 -9.36 16.83
N ALA A 226 2.16 -9.62 16.96
CA ALA A 226 2.75 -10.03 18.24
C ALA A 226 3.03 -8.86 19.21
N ALA A 227 3.34 -7.68 18.68
CA ALA A 227 3.72 -6.53 19.48
C ALA A 227 3.34 -5.20 18.80
N CYS A 228 3.24 -4.16 19.61
CA CYS A 228 3.01 -2.79 19.13
C CYS A 228 4.22 -2.29 18.32
N PRO A 229 4.04 -1.84 17.06
CA PRO A 229 5.15 -1.36 16.23
C PRO A 229 5.73 -0.03 16.71
N THR A 230 5.02 0.67 17.61
CA THR A 230 5.46 1.99 18.11
C THR A 230 6.22 1.87 19.43
N CYS A 231 5.80 0.97 20.35
CA CYS A 231 6.40 0.86 21.68
C CYS A 231 6.92 -0.56 22.01
N GLY A 232 6.78 -1.54 21.13
CA GLY A 232 7.25 -2.90 21.31
C GLY A 232 6.50 -3.74 22.35
N LYS A 233 5.45 -3.21 22.99
CA LYS A 233 4.68 -3.98 24.00
C LYS A 233 3.97 -5.15 23.35
N PRO A 234 4.03 -6.37 23.95
CA PRO A 234 3.25 -7.51 23.52
C PRO A 234 1.75 -7.19 23.49
N LEU A 235 1.00 -7.88 22.65
CA LEU A 235 -0.46 -7.90 22.70
C LEU A 235 -0.86 -9.05 23.63
N ASP A 236 -1.45 -8.74 24.72
CA ASP A 236 -2.10 -9.70 25.65
C ASP A 236 -3.46 -10.15 25.07
#